data_7b575dcb9269ee0b4cba7240f45ee964
#
_entry.id   7b575dcb9269ee0b4cba7240f45ee964
#
_cell.length_a   1.000
_cell.length_b   1.000
_cell.length_c   1.000
_cell.angle_alpha   90.00
_cell.angle_beta   90.00
_cell.angle_gamma   90.00
#
_symmetry.space_group_name_H-M   'P 1'
#
loop_
_entity.id
_entity.type
_entity.pdbx_description
1 polymer ?
#
loop_
_entity_poly.entity_id
_entity_poly.type
_entity_poly.pdbx_seq_one_letter_code
_entity_poly.pdbx_strand_id
1 'polypeptide(L)'
;LNNGTTWQALADTVQAYSMGCVVLDPTNSNVVWLGTGENNHQRALGYGTGVYKSIDGGQNWKFMGLKDSRQIGGIVVDPKNPNTVYVAAEGSVWGPGGDRGLYKTIDGGKTWNKVLNISENTGVNNIVMDPRDPNVLYATSEQRRRHIFTKIGGGPESAVYKSNDAGATWDKIMSGLPKVDLGGMGIAISPVNPDVIYLIVEAAEVKGGFFRSTNRGASWEKMGDHTSQGQYYNEIFCDPKDVDKVFSVETITQYTEDAGKTWKPFGNNDRHVDDHALWIDPTDT
;
A
#
# COMPACT_ATOMS: atom_id res chain seq x y z
N LEU A 1 18.51 4.01 19.48
CA LEU A 1 17.20 4.55 19.81
C LEU A 1 17.37 5.94 20.44
N ASN A 2 17.49 6.95 19.59
CA ASN A 2 17.82 8.32 19.98
C ASN A 2 17.03 9.33 19.12
N ASN A 3 15.81 8.99 18.76
CA ASN A 3 14.87 9.80 17.98
C ASN A 3 15.48 10.28 16.64
N GLY A 4 16.19 9.37 15.94
CA GLY A 4 16.76 9.69 14.64
C GLY A 4 18.03 10.57 14.66
N THR A 5 18.64 10.78 15.82
CA THR A 5 19.89 11.57 15.92
C THR A 5 21.06 10.87 15.22
N THR A 6 21.08 9.54 15.25
CA THR A 6 22.05 8.73 14.48
C THR A 6 21.35 7.56 13.79
N TRP A 7 21.89 7.12 12.68
CA TRP A 7 21.34 6.05 11.85
C TRP A 7 22.39 4.98 11.62
N GLN A 8 21.95 3.72 11.60
CA GLN A 8 22.73 2.55 11.22
C GLN A 8 22.05 1.86 10.05
N ALA A 9 22.80 1.54 9.01
CA ALA A 9 22.30 0.72 7.91
C ALA A 9 22.09 -0.72 8.39
N LEU A 10 20.90 -1.27 8.13
CA LEU A 10 20.52 -2.63 8.53
C LEU A 10 20.21 -3.54 7.34
N ALA A 11 20.02 -3.00 6.15
CA ALA A 11 19.58 -3.77 4.97
C ALA A 11 20.67 -3.95 3.90
N ASP A 12 21.94 -3.63 4.18
CA ASP A 12 23.04 -3.68 3.20
C ASP A 12 23.32 -5.11 2.70
N THR A 13 22.91 -6.13 3.45
CA THR A 13 23.06 -7.55 3.08
C THR A 13 21.90 -8.09 2.26
N VAL A 14 20.81 -7.33 2.14
CA VAL A 14 19.64 -7.69 1.32
C VAL A 14 20.00 -7.54 -0.16
N GLN A 15 19.72 -8.56 -0.96
CA GLN A 15 20.05 -8.58 -2.38
C GLN A 15 19.01 -7.83 -3.21
N ALA A 16 18.78 -6.55 -2.90
CA ALA A 16 17.90 -5.65 -3.64
C ALA A 16 18.44 -4.22 -3.58
N TYR A 17 18.21 -3.46 -4.63
CA TYR A 17 18.65 -2.05 -4.71
C TYR A 17 17.65 -1.08 -4.07
N SER A 18 16.38 -1.51 -3.97
CA SER A 18 15.31 -0.66 -3.44
C SER A 18 14.35 -1.47 -2.59
N MET A 19 13.70 -0.77 -1.69
CA MET A 19 12.73 -1.31 -0.74
C MET A 19 11.37 -0.69 -1.03
N GLY A 20 10.31 -1.50 -1.05
CA GLY A 20 8.94 -1.04 -1.26
C GLY A 20 8.24 -0.71 0.06
N CYS A 21 8.41 -1.60 1.05
CA CYS A 21 7.78 -1.40 2.36
C CYS A 21 8.55 -2.12 3.47
N VAL A 22 8.42 -1.59 4.68
CA VAL A 22 8.92 -2.22 5.92
C VAL A 22 7.80 -2.26 6.95
N VAL A 23 7.60 -3.42 7.59
CA VAL A 23 6.51 -3.63 8.55
C VAL A 23 7.03 -4.40 9.76
N LEU A 24 6.71 -3.91 10.95
CA LEU A 24 6.97 -4.60 12.19
C LEU A 24 5.86 -5.60 12.50
N ASP A 25 6.21 -6.72 13.11
CA ASP A 25 5.23 -7.58 13.75
C ASP A 25 4.62 -6.81 14.94
N PRO A 26 3.29 -6.65 14.99
CA PRO A 26 2.62 -5.85 16.02
C PRO A 26 2.77 -6.42 17.42
N THR A 27 3.17 -7.69 17.55
CA THR A 27 3.36 -8.38 18.84
C THR A 27 4.83 -8.48 19.28
N ASN A 28 5.77 -8.26 18.34
CA ASN A 28 7.21 -8.36 18.61
C ASN A 28 8.02 -7.47 17.65
N SER A 29 8.45 -6.32 18.11
CA SER A 29 9.23 -5.35 17.33
C SER A 29 10.59 -5.84 16.82
N ASN A 30 11.11 -6.96 17.35
CA ASN A 30 12.30 -7.60 16.78
C ASN A 30 12.02 -8.34 15.48
N VAL A 31 10.76 -8.66 15.20
CA VAL A 31 10.37 -9.29 13.94
C VAL A 31 10.00 -8.20 12.93
N VAL A 32 10.77 -8.14 11.86
CA VAL A 32 10.62 -7.13 10.80
C VAL A 32 10.43 -7.83 9.47
N TRP A 33 9.43 -7.42 8.72
CA TRP A 33 9.19 -7.83 7.36
C TRP A 33 9.61 -6.73 6.38
N LEU A 34 10.25 -7.10 5.31
CA LEU A 34 10.75 -6.19 4.28
C LEU A 34 10.28 -6.66 2.91
N GLY A 35 9.50 -5.84 2.25
CA GLY A 35 9.14 -5.99 0.85
C GLY A 35 10.10 -5.20 -0.02
N THR A 36 10.70 -5.85 -1.02
CA THR A 36 11.70 -5.21 -1.87
C THR A 36 11.13 -4.80 -3.22
N GLY A 37 11.80 -3.84 -3.85
CA GLY A 37 11.37 -3.24 -5.11
C GLY A 37 10.60 -1.94 -4.87
N GLU A 38 10.93 -0.93 -5.62
CA GLU A 38 10.37 0.40 -5.51
C GLU A 38 8.88 0.41 -5.88
N ASN A 39 8.03 0.88 -4.95
CA ASN A 39 6.58 0.92 -5.13
C ASN A 39 6.14 2.13 -5.98
N ASN A 40 6.53 2.16 -7.23
CA ASN A 40 6.08 3.13 -8.21
C ASN A 40 6.24 2.56 -9.63
N HIS A 41 5.96 3.31 -10.69
CA HIS A 41 6.17 2.84 -12.05
C HIS A 41 6.96 3.81 -12.93
N GLN A 42 7.98 4.43 -12.36
CA GLN A 42 8.96 5.23 -13.09
C GLN A 42 9.84 4.39 -14.03
N ARG A 43 10.61 5.06 -14.88
CA ARG A 43 11.50 4.39 -15.84
C ARG A 43 12.73 3.77 -15.18
N ALA A 44 13.23 4.38 -14.13
CA ALA A 44 14.44 3.96 -13.42
C ALA A 44 14.11 3.22 -12.12
N LEU A 45 13.20 2.24 -12.20
CA LEU A 45 12.81 1.46 -11.03
C LEU A 45 13.90 0.52 -10.57
N GLY A 46 14.19 0.58 -9.28
CA GLY A 46 14.96 -0.45 -8.60
C GLY A 46 14.13 -1.74 -8.45
N TYR A 47 14.66 -2.85 -8.96
CA TYR A 47 14.00 -4.14 -8.81
C TYR A 47 14.22 -4.72 -7.43
N GLY A 48 13.14 -5.26 -6.87
CA GLY A 48 13.16 -6.14 -5.73
C GLY A 48 13.44 -7.59 -6.10
N THR A 49 13.71 -8.36 -5.08
CA THR A 49 13.99 -9.80 -5.14
C THR A 49 13.07 -10.60 -4.22
N GLY A 50 11.94 -10.03 -3.82
CA GLY A 50 10.94 -10.68 -2.99
C GLY A 50 10.87 -10.17 -1.57
N VAL A 51 10.43 -11.04 -0.66
CA VAL A 51 10.20 -10.74 0.76
C VAL A 51 11.37 -11.24 1.60
N TYR A 52 11.75 -10.41 2.57
CA TYR A 52 12.73 -10.76 3.61
C TYR A 52 12.11 -10.60 4.99
N LYS A 53 12.64 -11.37 5.95
CA LYS A 53 12.25 -11.32 7.36
C LYS A 53 13.48 -11.28 8.23
N SER A 54 13.46 -10.40 9.21
CA SER A 54 14.37 -10.39 10.36
C SER A 54 13.63 -10.84 11.61
N ILE A 55 14.35 -11.44 12.57
CA ILE A 55 13.86 -11.80 13.90
C ILE A 55 14.70 -11.17 15.02
N ASP A 56 15.59 -10.26 14.65
CA ASP A 56 16.56 -9.61 15.54
C ASP A 56 16.65 -8.10 15.32
N GLY A 57 15.53 -7.47 14.96
CA GLY A 57 15.44 -6.03 14.77
C GLY A 57 16.17 -5.52 13.53
N GLY A 58 16.29 -6.34 12.48
CA GLY A 58 16.93 -5.97 11.22
C GLY A 58 18.43 -6.25 11.16
N GLN A 59 19.03 -6.86 12.19
CA GLN A 59 20.46 -7.18 12.19
C GLN A 59 20.81 -8.27 11.15
N ASN A 60 19.94 -9.27 11.02
CA ASN A 60 20.07 -10.31 10.00
C ASN A 60 18.77 -10.50 9.24
N TRP A 61 18.89 -10.76 7.94
CA TRP A 61 17.75 -10.92 7.04
C TRP A 61 17.73 -12.29 6.39
N LYS A 62 16.57 -12.92 6.39
CA LYS A 62 16.32 -14.19 5.71
C LYS A 62 15.38 -13.95 4.55
N PHE A 63 15.74 -14.45 3.37
CA PHE A 63 14.86 -14.48 2.21
C PHE A 63 13.66 -15.42 2.46
N MET A 64 12.46 -14.95 2.19
CA MET A 64 11.20 -15.64 2.48
C MET A 64 10.37 -15.99 1.23
N GLY A 65 10.87 -15.72 0.02
CA GLY A 65 10.19 -16.09 -1.22
C GLY A 65 9.67 -14.91 -2.04
N LEU A 66 8.79 -15.18 -2.99
CA LEU A 66 8.22 -14.23 -3.95
C LEU A 66 9.29 -13.48 -4.76
N LYS A 67 10.28 -14.19 -5.24
CA LYS A 67 11.46 -13.63 -5.93
C LYS A 67 11.08 -12.82 -7.17
N ASP A 68 10.05 -13.25 -7.88
CA ASP A 68 9.61 -12.63 -9.14
C ASP A 68 8.48 -11.60 -8.94
N SER A 69 8.24 -11.16 -7.68
CA SER A 69 7.31 -10.06 -7.38
C SER A 69 7.78 -8.72 -7.93
N ARG A 70 9.08 -8.53 -8.06
CA ARG A 70 9.77 -7.34 -8.56
C ARG A 70 9.50 -6.07 -7.77
N GLN A 71 8.23 -5.82 -7.41
CA GLN A 71 7.80 -4.68 -6.59
C GLN A 71 6.74 -5.17 -5.60
N ILE A 72 6.95 -4.86 -4.33
CA ILE A 72 6.01 -5.17 -3.25
C ILE A 72 5.49 -3.86 -2.70
N GLY A 73 4.20 -3.60 -2.93
CA GLY A 73 3.53 -2.37 -2.53
C GLY A 73 3.12 -2.35 -1.06
N GLY A 74 2.84 -3.51 -0.47
CA GLY A 74 2.41 -3.56 0.92
C GLY A 74 2.55 -4.93 1.57
N ILE A 75 2.72 -4.92 2.88
CA ILE A 75 2.71 -6.11 3.75
C ILE A 75 1.80 -5.82 4.93
N VAL A 76 0.97 -6.81 5.32
CA VAL A 76 0.14 -6.74 6.52
C VAL A 76 0.34 -8.00 7.33
N VAL A 77 0.65 -7.83 8.63
CA VAL A 77 0.78 -8.92 9.60
C VAL A 77 -0.49 -8.97 10.45
N ASP A 78 -1.08 -10.14 10.58
CA ASP A 78 -2.25 -10.36 11.45
C ASP A 78 -1.83 -10.17 12.92
N PRO A 79 -2.40 -9.18 13.65
CA PRO A 79 -2.01 -8.92 15.04
C PRO A 79 -2.45 -10.02 16.02
N LYS A 80 -3.38 -10.90 15.63
CA LYS A 80 -3.84 -12.04 16.44
C LYS A 80 -3.05 -13.32 16.15
N ASN A 81 -2.42 -13.40 14.95
CA ASN A 81 -1.59 -14.53 14.56
C ASN A 81 -0.44 -14.06 13.65
N PRO A 82 0.73 -13.69 14.19
CA PRO A 82 1.84 -13.15 13.42
C PRO A 82 2.47 -14.11 12.39
N ASN A 83 2.07 -15.38 12.40
CA ASN A 83 2.42 -16.31 11.32
C ASN A 83 1.56 -16.11 10.07
N THR A 84 0.44 -15.40 10.18
CA THR A 84 -0.40 -15.00 9.06
C THR A 84 0.05 -13.64 8.55
N VAL A 85 0.52 -13.61 7.30
CA VAL A 85 1.00 -12.37 6.65
C VAL A 85 0.48 -12.31 5.24
N TYR A 86 0.09 -11.12 4.81
CA TYR A 86 -0.33 -10.83 3.44
C TYR A 86 0.69 -9.93 2.75
N VAL A 87 0.95 -10.20 1.47
CA VAL A 87 1.91 -9.46 0.64
C VAL A 87 1.24 -9.04 -0.66
N ALA A 88 1.16 -7.74 -0.89
CA ALA A 88 0.70 -7.15 -2.14
C ALA A 88 1.87 -7.08 -3.12
N ALA A 89 1.82 -7.89 -4.17
CA ALA A 89 2.86 -8.01 -5.18
C ALA A 89 2.37 -7.41 -6.50
N GLU A 90 3.05 -6.37 -6.95
CA GLU A 90 2.69 -5.63 -8.14
C GLU A 90 3.21 -6.27 -9.43
N GLY A 91 4.32 -6.98 -9.32
CA GLY A 91 5.01 -7.57 -10.47
C GLY A 91 5.81 -6.56 -11.28
N SER A 92 6.53 -7.04 -12.28
CA SER A 92 7.33 -6.20 -13.15
C SER A 92 6.48 -5.22 -13.97
N VAL A 93 6.89 -3.96 -14.02
CA VAL A 93 6.28 -2.97 -14.94
C VAL A 93 6.64 -3.23 -16.41
N TRP A 94 7.70 -4.00 -16.68
CA TRP A 94 8.24 -4.20 -18.02
C TRP A 94 7.68 -5.43 -18.75
N GLY A 95 7.04 -6.35 -18.04
CA GLY A 95 6.53 -7.59 -18.63
C GLY A 95 5.38 -8.20 -17.82
N PRO A 96 4.62 -9.12 -18.42
CA PRO A 96 3.55 -9.85 -17.73
C PRO A 96 4.09 -10.93 -16.79
N GLY A 97 3.21 -11.51 -15.99
CA GLY A 97 3.50 -12.69 -15.17
C GLY A 97 4.33 -12.39 -13.91
N GLY A 98 5.10 -13.36 -13.49
CA GLY A 98 5.84 -13.33 -12.22
C GLY A 98 4.94 -13.56 -10.99
N ASP A 99 5.48 -13.21 -9.82
CA ASP A 99 4.74 -13.30 -8.56
C ASP A 99 3.83 -12.08 -8.36
N ARG A 100 2.80 -11.97 -9.19
CA ARG A 100 1.84 -10.86 -9.25
C ARG A 100 0.53 -11.24 -8.58
N GLY A 101 -0.06 -10.32 -7.78
CA GLY A 101 -1.30 -10.55 -7.04
C GLY A 101 -1.15 -10.39 -5.53
N LEU A 102 -2.10 -10.90 -4.75
CA LEU A 102 -2.01 -10.93 -3.30
C LEU A 102 -1.64 -12.33 -2.82
N TYR A 103 -0.62 -12.40 -1.99
CA TYR A 103 -0.14 -13.63 -1.40
C TYR A 103 -0.40 -13.67 0.10
N LYS A 104 -0.69 -14.86 0.62
CA LYS A 104 -0.90 -15.15 2.05
C LYS A 104 0.01 -16.28 2.49
N THR A 105 0.65 -16.11 3.64
CA THR A 105 1.25 -17.18 4.42
C THR A 105 0.49 -17.40 5.72
N ILE A 106 0.53 -18.61 6.27
CA ILE A 106 0.02 -18.96 7.61
C ILE A 106 1.09 -19.63 8.47
N ASP A 107 2.30 -19.72 7.96
CA ASP A 107 3.44 -20.43 8.57
C ASP A 107 4.67 -19.54 8.76
N GLY A 108 4.44 -18.22 8.80
CA GLY A 108 5.50 -17.23 9.02
C GLY A 108 6.41 -17.02 7.82
N GLY A 109 5.90 -17.24 6.60
CA GLY A 109 6.58 -16.99 5.34
C GLY A 109 7.34 -18.19 4.77
N LYS A 110 7.16 -19.40 5.31
CA LYS A 110 7.78 -20.60 4.75
C LYS A 110 7.13 -21.03 3.44
N THR A 111 5.79 -20.85 3.35
CA THR A 111 5.01 -21.09 2.14
C THR A 111 4.07 -19.92 1.85
N TRP A 112 3.77 -19.71 0.57
CA TRP A 112 2.90 -18.63 0.10
C TRP A 112 1.80 -19.17 -0.82
N ASN A 113 0.56 -18.77 -0.56
CA ASN A 113 -0.59 -19.04 -1.40
C ASN A 113 -1.07 -17.75 -2.05
N LYS A 114 -1.26 -17.74 -3.36
CA LYS A 114 -1.88 -16.61 -4.05
C LYS A 114 -3.38 -16.61 -3.77
N VAL A 115 -3.86 -15.63 -3.00
CA VAL A 115 -5.26 -15.55 -2.54
C VAL A 115 -6.10 -14.54 -3.33
N LEU A 116 -5.46 -13.63 -4.07
CA LEU A 116 -6.14 -12.78 -5.06
C LEU A 116 -5.29 -12.77 -6.34
N ASN A 117 -5.84 -13.37 -7.37
CA ASN A 117 -5.25 -13.38 -8.72
C ASN A 117 -6.18 -12.66 -9.68
N ILE A 118 -5.69 -11.62 -10.34
CA ILE A 118 -6.48 -10.84 -11.30
C ILE A 118 -6.12 -11.27 -12.71
N SER A 119 -4.89 -10.99 -13.15
CA SER A 119 -4.35 -11.42 -14.43
C SER A 119 -2.83 -11.45 -14.40
N GLU A 120 -2.20 -11.83 -15.51
CA GLU A 120 -0.75 -11.72 -15.68
C GLU A 120 -0.27 -10.25 -15.85
N ASN A 121 -1.18 -9.30 -16.07
CA ASN A 121 -0.86 -7.90 -16.32
C ASN A 121 -1.14 -6.99 -15.12
N THR A 122 -1.91 -7.47 -14.12
CA THR A 122 -2.44 -6.65 -13.03
C THR A 122 -1.99 -7.20 -11.69
N GLY A 123 -1.28 -6.38 -10.93
CA GLY A 123 -0.82 -6.68 -9.59
C GLY A 123 -1.73 -6.09 -8.51
N VAL A 124 -1.40 -6.38 -7.26
CA VAL A 124 -1.98 -5.74 -6.09
C VAL A 124 -0.96 -4.77 -5.53
N ASN A 125 -1.33 -3.48 -5.45
CA ASN A 125 -0.44 -2.43 -4.99
C ASN A 125 -0.64 -2.06 -3.52
N ASN A 126 -1.85 -2.24 -2.97
CA ASN A 126 -2.11 -1.94 -1.56
C ASN A 126 -2.91 -3.05 -0.90
N ILE A 127 -2.69 -3.21 0.40
CA ILE A 127 -3.44 -4.13 1.28
C ILE A 127 -3.58 -3.48 2.65
N VAL A 128 -4.80 -3.44 3.18
CA VAL A 128 -5.09 -2.98 4.55
C VAL A 128 -6.04 -3.95 5.25
N MET A 129 -5.92 -4.04 6.57
CA MET A 129 -6.70 -4.93 7.42
C MET A 129 -7.56 -4.09 8.37
N ASP A 130 -8.83 -4.49 8.57
CA ASP A 130 -9.68 -3.87 9.58
C ASP A 130 -9.06 -4.11 10.98
N PRO A 131 -8.74 -3.08 11.74
CA PRO A 131 -8.05 -3.23 13.02
C PRO A 131 -8.88 -3.98 14.09
N ARG A 132 -10.19 -4.12 13.89
CA ARG A 132 -11.09 -4.86 14.78
C ARG A 132 -11.18 -6.35 14.44
N ASP A 133 -11.09 -6.66 13.13
CA ASP A 133 -11.29 -8.02 12.63
C ASP A 133 -10.32 -8.38 11.51
N PRO A 134 -9.30 -9.21 11.77
CA PRO A 134 -8.31 -9.61 10.78
C PRO A 134 -8.88 -10.46 9.62
N ASN A 135 -10.13 -10.91 9.72
CA ASN A 135 -10.79 -11.55 8.58
C ASN A 135 -11.22 -10.55 7.51
N VAL A 136 -11.32 -9.26 7.85
CA VAL A 136 -11.74 -8.21 6.93
C VAL A 136 -10.51 -7.50 6.36
N LEU A 137 -10.36 -7.62 5.05
CA LEU A 137 -9.23 -7.08 4.29
C LEU A 137 -9.73 -6.25 3.11
N TYR A 138 -8.97 -5.24 2.75
CA TYR A 138 -9.19 -4.45 1.54
C TYR A 138 -7.90 -4.42 0.73
N ALA A 139 -8.01 -4.53 -0.59
CA ALA A 139 -6.89 -4.49 -1.50
C ALA A 139 -7.21 -3.63 -2.71
N THR A 140 -6.20 -2.96 -3.26
CA THR A 140 -6.30 -2.25 -4.52
C THR A 140 -5.41 -2.91 -5.56
N SER A 141 -5.88 -2.97 -6.80
CA SER A 141 -5.10 -3.49 -7.93
C SER A 141 -4.82 -2.40 -8.93
N GLU A 142 -3.70 -2.54 -9.63
CA GLU A 142 -3.33 -1.64 -10.73
C GLU A 142 -2.88 -2.44 -11.94
N GLN A 143 -3.54 -2.17 -13.07
CA GLN A 143 -3.08 -2.62 -14.38
C GLN A 143 -2.08 -1.62 -14.92
N ARG A 144 -0.80 -2.00 -14.98
CA ARG A 144 0.27 -1.09 -15.36
C ARG A 144 1.30 -1.73 -16.27
N ARG A 145 1.89 -0.92 -17.17
CA ARG A 145 2.97 -1.34 -18.05
C ARG A 145 3.86 -0.17 -18.43
N ARG A 146 5.16 -0.42 -18.47
CA ARG A 146 6.15 0.51 -19.01
C ARG A 146 6.75 -0.01 -20.32
N HIS A 147 6.95 0.91 -21.24
CA HIS A 147 7.81 0.77 -22.40
C HIS A 147 8.79 1.94 -22.45
N ILE A 148 9.83 1.86 -23.29
CA ILE A 148 10.86 2.90 -23.39
C ILE A 148 10.25 4.28 -23.68
N PHE A 149 9.21 4.33 -24.47
CA PHE A 149 8.58 5.56 -24.98
C PHE A 149 7.13 5.77 -24.48
N THR A 150 6.58 4.89 -23.67
CA THR A 150 5.20 5.05 -23.17
C THR A 150 5.01 4.43 -21.79
N LYS A 151 3.98 4.91 -21.10
CA LYS A 151 3.48 4.39 -19.83
C LYS A 151 1.99 4.07 -19.97
N ILE A 152 1.59 2.92 -19.48
CA ILE A 152 0.21 2.56 -19.21
C ILE A 152 0.10 2.53 -17.67
N GLY A 153 -0.64 3.47 -17.10
CA GLY A 153 -0.89 3.57 -15.67
C GLY A 153 -2.38 3.51 -15.41
N GLY A 154 -2.95 2.33 -15.50
CA GLY A 154 -4.36 2.07 -15.34
C GLY A 154 -4.94 1.18 -16.43
N GLY A 155 -6.16 0.71 -16.19
CA GLY A 155 -6.89 -0.13 -17.13
C GLY A 155 -8.11 -0.78 -16.47
N PRO A 156 -8.89 -1.55 -17.25
CA PRO A 156 -10.16 -2.13 -16.82
C PRO A 156 -10.04 -3.16 -15.69
N GLU A 157 -8.83 -3.63 -15.39
CA GLU A 157 -8.57 -4.59 -14.32
C GLU A 157 -8.20 -3.93 -13.00
N SER A 158 -7.96 -2.60 -13.00
CA SER A 158 -7.73 -1.84 -11.76
C SER A 158 -9.02 -1.72 -10.98
N ALA A 159 -9.00 -2.11 -9.70
CA ALA A 159 -10.20 -2.17 -8.87
C ALA A 159 -9.89 -2.17 -7.38
N VAL A 160 -10.92 -1.93 -6.57
CA VAL A 160 -10.90 -2.12 -5.12
C VAL A 160 -11.60 -3.42 -4.77
N TYR A 161 -10.97 -4.20 -3.91
CA TYR A 161 -11.45 -5.51 -3.47
C TYR A 161 -11.61 -5.54 -1.96
N LYS A 162 -12.58 -6.35 -1.51
CA LYS A 162 -12.80 -6.65 -0.09
C LYS A 162 -12.90 -8.15 0.12
N SER A 163 -12.31 -8.62 1.19
CA SER A 163 -12.53 -9.95 1.75
C SER A 163 -13.16 -9.82 3.13
N ASN A 164 -14.05 -10.77 3.49
CA ASN A 164 -14.63 -10.90 4.82
C ASN A 164 -14.27 -12.25 5.48
N ASP A 165 -13.37 -13.01 4.89
CA ASP A 165 -13.01 -14.39 5.26
C ASP A 165 -11.49 -14.64 5.24
N ALA A 166 -10.73 -13.64 5.68
CA ALA A 166 -9.27 -13.68 5.75
C ALA A 166 -8.60 -13.97 4.38
N GLY A 167 -9.20 -13.46 3.31
CA GLY A 167 -8.66 -13.56 1.96
C GLY A 167 -9.02 -14.86 1.22
N ALA A 168 -9.95 -15.67 1.73
CA ALA A 168 -10.40 -16.88 1.01
C ALA A 168 -11.24 -16.51 -0.22
N THR A 169 -12.08 -15.47 -0.11
CA THR A 169 -12.84 -14.91 -1.23
C THR A 169 -12.71 -13.38 -1.30
N TRP A 170 -12.92 -12.81 -2.47
CA TRP A 170 -12.77 -11.38 -2.73
C TRP A 170 -13.90 -10.86 -3.63
N ASP A 171 -14.54 -9.79 -3.16
CA ASP A 171 -15.57 -9.05 -3.90
C ASP A 171 -15.03 -7.72 -4.40
N LYS A 172 -15.37 -7.32 -5.65
CA LYS A 172 -15.13 -5.96 -6.12
C LYS A 172 -16.11 -4.98 -5.47
N ILE A 173 -15.59 -3.93 -4.84
CA ILE A 173 -16.40 -2.93 -4.14
C ILE A 173 -16.30 -1.56 -4.84
N MET A 174 -16.90 -1.43 -6.02
CA MET A 174 -16.74 -0.30 -6.94
C MET A 174 -17.93 0.68 -6.94
N SER A 175 -18.96 0.48 -6.10
CA SER A 175 -20.16 1.32 -6.09
C SER A 175 -19.85 2.76 -5.69
N GLY A 176 -20.09 3.73 -6.59
CA GLY A 176 -19.75 5.15 -6.38
C GLY A 176 -18.40 5.60 -6.91
N LEU A 177 -17.52 4.66 -7.31
CA LEU A 177 -16.27 4.98 -8.01
C LEU A 177 -16.48 5.26 -9.50
N PRO A 178 -15.54 5.94 -10.17
CA PRO A 178 -15.63 6.21 -11.60
C PRO A 178 -15.78 4.93 -12.44
N LYS A 179 -16.60 4.99 -13.51
CA LYS A 179 -16.85 3.89 -14.43
C LYS A 179 -15.92 3.91 -15.64
N VAL A 180 -14.79 4.56 -15.53
CA VAL A 180 -13.70 4.60 -16.53
C VAL A 180 -12.52 3.79 -16.02
N ASP A 181 -11.50 3.62 -16.83
CA ASP A 181 -10.28 2.93 -16.42
C ASP A 181 -9.64 3.65 -15.22
N LEU A 182 -9.35 2.89 -14.16
CA LEU A 182 -8.67 3.38 -12.97
C LEU A 182 -7.17 3.10 -13.05
N GLY A 183 -6.39 4.00 -12.49
CA GLY A 183 -4.95 3.88 -12.33
C GLY A 183 -4.54 3.46 -10.93
N GLY A 184 -3.47 4.08 -10.42
CA GLY A 184 -2.99 3.88 -9.08
C GLY A 184 -4.01 4.33 -8.03
N MET A 185 -4.08 3.58 -6.93
CA MET A 185 -5.02 3.84 -5.84
C MET A 185 -4.34 3.62 -4.50
N GLY A 186 -4.48 4.60 -3.59
CA GLY A 186 -4.13 4.44 -2.18
C GLY A 186 -5.37 4.24 -1.33
N ILE A 187 -5.27 3.42 -0.29
CA ILE A 187 -6.37 3.09 0.61
C ILE A 187 -5.93 3.18 2.06
N ALA A 188 -6.78 3.79 2.90
CA ALA A 188 -6.57 3.83 4.34
C ALA A 188 -7.87 3.64 5.11
N ILE A 189 -7.80 2.89 6.20
CA ILE A 189 -8.92 2.69 7.14
C ILE A 189 -8.70 3.65 8.32
N SER A 190 -9.73 4.39 8.71
CA SER A 190 -9.64 5.22 9.91
C SER A 190 -9.49 4.34 11.16
N PRO A 191 -8.45 4.51 11.98
CA PRO A 191 -8.35 3.80 13.25
C PRO A 191 -9.36 4.28 14.30
N VAL A 192 -9.87 5.51 14.15
CA VAL A 192 -10.90 6.09 15.03
C VAL A 192 -12.25 5.45 14.80
N ASN A 193 -12.61 5.26 13.53
CA ASN A 193 -13.83 4.59 13.12
C ASN A 193 -13.57 3.72 11.87
N PRO A 194 -13.29 2.44 12.03
CA PRO A 194 -12.97 1.54 10.92
C PRO A 194 -14.13 1.24 9.95
N ASP A 195 -15.31 1.81 10.16
CA ASP A 195 -16.36 1.82 9.13
C ASP A 195 -16.09 2.90 8.06
N VAL A 196 -15.20 3.85 8.38
CA VAL A 196 -14.74 4.90 7.47
C VAL A 196 -13.44 4.48 6.79
N ILE A 197 -13.48 4.49 5.47
CA ILE A 197 -12.35 4.14 4.62
C ILE A 197 -12.16 5.25 3.59
N TYR A 198 -10.94 5.61 3.30
CA TYR A 198 -10.58 6.59 2.31
C TYR A 198 -9.83 5.95 1.14
N LEU A 199 -10.06 6.49 -0.06
CA LEU A 199 -9.33 6.18 -1.28
C LEU A 199 -8.87 7.46 -1.96
N ILE A 200 -7.63 7.46 -2.43
CA ILE A 200 -7.18 8.37 -3.47
C ILE A 200 -7.11 7.58 -4.77
N VAL A 201 -7.70 8.09 -5.84
CA VAL A 201 -7.92 7.33 -7.07
C VAL A 201 -7.44 8.13 -8.27
N GLU A 202 -6.47 7.59 -9.02
CA GLU A 202 -6.18 8.02 -10.38
C GLU A 202 -7.21 7.38 -11.34
N ALA A 203 -7.76 8.16 -12.28
CA ALA A 203 -8.72 7.64 -13.24
C ALA A 203 -8.62 8.37 -14.58
N ALA A 204 -9.00 7.69 -15.65
CA ALA A 204 -9.10 8.27 -16.98
C ALA A 204 -10.10 9.44 -17.00
N GLU A 205 -10.05 10.27 -18.05
CA GLU A 205 -10.98 11.41 -18.29
C GLU A 205 -11.02 12.42 -17.13
N VAL A 206 -9.94 12.51 -16.32
CA VAL A 206 -9.91 13.40 -15.13
C VAL A 206 -11.06 13.11 -14.14
N LYS A 207 -11.50 11.85 -14.06
CA LYS A 207 -12.56 11.39 -13.15
C LYS A 207 -12.03 10.97 -11.78
N GLY A 208 -10.71 10.94 -11.60
CA GLY A 208 -10.06 10.65 -10.32
C GLY A 208 -10.46 11.62 -9.22
N GLY A 209 -9.92 11.40 -8.03
CA GLY A 209 -10.19 12.24 -6.87
C GLY A 209 -10.01 11.49 -5.57
N PHE A 210 -10.47 12.13 -4.51
CA PHE A 210 -10.47 11.59 -3.16
C PHE A 210 -11.89 11.12 -2.79
N PHE A 211 -11.98 9.88 -2.32
CA PHE A 211 -13.26 9.22 -2.03
C PHE A 211 -13.30 8.75 -0.59
N ARG A 212 -14.51 8.72 -0.03
CA ARG A 212 -14.81 8.24 1.31
C ARG A 212 -15.91 7.19 1.26
N SER A 213 -15.75 6.14 2.03
CA SER A 213 -16.84 5.23 2.43
C SER A 213 -17.10 5.37 3.92
N THR A 214 -18.36 5.36 4.33
CA THR A 214 -18.78 5.33 5.74
C THR A 214 -19.47 4.01 6.10
N ASN A 215 -19.43 3.03 5.20
CA ASN A 215 -20.13 1.75 5.31
C ASN A 215 -19.25 0.57 4.92
N ARG A 216 -17.95 0.65 5.29
CA ARG A 216 -16.98 -0.43 5.10
C ARG A 216 -16.80 -0.81 3.62
N GLY A 217 -16.79 0.18 2.73
CA GLY A 217 -16.58 0.00 1.30
C GLY A 217 -17.82 -0.45 0.52
N ALA A 218 -19.00 -0.55 1.12
CA ALA A 218 -20.22 -0.90 0.38
C ALA A 218 -20.59 0.14 -0.66
N SER A 219 -20.27 1.41 -0.41
CA SER A 219 -20.36 2.50 -1.39
C SER A 219 -19.33 3.58 -1.10
N TRP A 220 -18.99 4.35 -2.15
CA TRP A 220 -18.01 5.42 -2.11
C TRP A 220 -18.65 6.74 -2.53
N GLU A 221 -18.28 7.81 -1.84
CA GLU A 221 -18.64 9.18 -2.15
C GLU A 221 -17.39 9.97 -2.54
N LYS A 222 -17.43 10.70 -3.65
CA LYS A 222 -16.35 11.60 -4.03
C LYS A 222 -16.37 12.83 -3.14
N MET A 223 -15.31 13.06 -2.39
CA MET A 223 -15.17 14.19 -1.46
C MET A 223 -14.56 15.41 -2.13
N GLY A 224 -13.69 15.21 -3.11
CA GLY A 224 -13.00 16.27 -3.82
C GLY A 224 -12.20 15.76 -5.02
N ASP A 225 -11.59 16.69 -5.76
CA ASP A 225 -10.77 16.39 -6.94
C ASP A 225 -9.28 16.17 -6.62
N HIS A 226 -8.93 16.12 -5.32
CA HIS A 226 -7.55 15.88 -4.93
C HIS A 226 -7.10 14.49 -5.40
N THR A 227 -6.00 14.47 -6.15
CA THR A 227 -5.30 13.26 -6.60
C THR A 227 -3.81 13.45 -6.37
N SER A 228 -3.09 12.36 -6.16
CA SER A 228 -1.63 12.36 -6.21
C SER A 228 -1.13 12.04 -7.62
N GLN A 229 0.18 12.15 -7.84
CA GLN A 229 0.80 11.70 -9.07
C GLN A 229 0.97 10.18 -9.03
N GLY A 230 -0.01 9.44 -9.50
CA GLY A 230 -0.10 7.98 -9.38
C GLY A 230 1.07 7.16 -9.91
N GLN A 231 2.00 7.76 -10.65
CA GLN A 231 3.24 7.08 -11.03
C GLN A 231 4.32 7.06 -9.94
N TYR A 232 4.18 7.89 -8.88
CA TYR A 232 5.12 7.99 -7.75
C TYR A 232 4.42 7.78 -6.43
N TYR A 233 3.24 8.35 -6.25
CA TYR A 233 2.59 8.51 -4.97
C TYR A 233 1.15 8.05 -5.07
N ASN A 234 0.68 7.29 -4.09
CA ASN A 234 -0.74 6.96 -3.90
C ASN A 234 -1.03 6.74 -2.41
N GLU A 235 -0.04 6.86 -1.55
CA GLU A 235 -0.19 6.54 -0.14
C GLU A 235 -0.94 7.66 0.58
N ILE A 236 -1.94 7.23 1.36
CA ILE A 236 -2.70 8.08 2.26
C ILE A 236 -2.69 7.50 3.66
N PHE A 237 -2.73 8.37 4.67
CA PHE A 237 -2.63 7.98 6.08
C PHE A 237 -3.71 8.69 6.88
N CYS A 238 -4.55 7.91 7.57
CA CYS A 238 -5.57 8.47 8.47
C CYS A 238 -4.92 8.90 9.79
N ASP A 239 -5.38 10.02 10.32
CA ASP A 239 -5.01 10.46 11.66
C ASP A 239 -5.54 9.47 12.71
N PRO A 240 -4.76 9.09 13.72
CA PRO A 240 -5.18 8.13 14.72
C PRO A 240 -6.19 8.67 15.75
N LYS A 241 -6.47 9.97 15.75
CA LYS A 241 -7.38 10.63 16.70
C LYS A 241 -8.54 11.37 16.06
N ASP A 242 -8.42 11.70 14.76
CA ASP A 242 -9.46 12.42 14.02
C ASP A 242 -9.87 11.62 12.77
N VAL A 243 -11.14 11.24 12.71
CA VAL A 243 -11.70 10.45 11.59
C VAL A 243 -11.69 11.22 10.27
N ASP A 244 -11.81 12.54 10.31
CA ASP A 244 -11.91 13.39 9.11
C ASP A 244 -10.55 13.95 8.66
N LYS A 245 -9.48 13.69 9.43
CA LYS A 245 -8.12 14.12 9.09
C LYS A 245 -7.35 13.00 8.39
N VAL A 246 -6.86 13.31 7.19
CA VAL A 246 -6.10 12.38 6.35
C VAL A 246 -4.93 13.11 5.71
N PHE A 247 -3.78 12.44 5.64
CA PHE A 247 -2.58 12.92 4.96
C PHE A 247 -2.43 12.20 3.62
N SER A 248 -2.07 12.94 2.58
CA SER A 248 -1.70 12.44 1.26
C SER A 248 -0.25 12.78 1.02
N VAL A 249 0.60 11.75 0.95
CA VAL A 249 2.03 11.94 0.66
C VAL A 249 2.25 12.09 -0.82
N GLU A 250 3.02 13.07 -1.18
CA GLU A 250 3.41 13.37 -2.55
C GLU A 250 4.62 14.34 -2.58
N THR A 251 4.91 14.94 -3.72
CA THR A 251 5.97 15.97 -3.85
C THR A 251 5.83 17.04 -2.77
N ILE A 252 4.62 17.51 -2.51
CA ILE A 252 4.30 18.36 -1.35
C ILE A 252 3.19 17.66 -0.59
N THR A 253 3.52 16.99 0.49
CA THR A 253 2.53 16.34 1.34
C THR A 253 1.43 17.30 1.73
N GLN A 254 0.20 16.86 1.60
CA GLN A 254 -0.99 17.63 1.95
C GLN A 254 -1.80 16.88 3.00
N TYR A 255 -2.65 17.62 3.71
CA TYR A 255 -3.61 17.03 4.65
C TYR A 255 -4.96 17.70 4.54
N THR A 256 -5.99 16.98 4.90
CA THR A 256 -7.36 17.45 5.06
C THR A 256 -7.79 17.31 6.51
N GLU A 257 -8.71 18.16 6.96
CA GLU A 257 -9.38 18.09 8.28
C GLU A 257 -10.91 18.05 8.12
N ASP A 258 -11.38 17.88 6.89
CA ASP A 258 -12.80 17.90 6.52
C ASP A 258 -13.18 16.74 5.59
N ALA A 259 -12.50 15.61 5.81
CA ALA A 259 -12.70 14.35 5.06
C ALA A 259 -12.40 14.46 3.55
N GLY A 260 -11.50 15.36 3.14
CA GLY A 260 -11.05 15.50 1.77
C GLY A 260 -11.74 16.57 0.93
N LYS A 261 -12.56 17.44 1.55
CA LYS A 261 -13.21 18.57 0.85
C LYS A 261 -12.23 19.69 0.55
N THR A 262 -11.32 19.96 1.51
CA THR A 262 -10.24 20.94 1.33
C THR A 262 -8.90 20.34 1.74
N TRP A 263 -7.82 20.82 1.12
CA TRP A 263 -6.46 20.33 1.34
C TRP A 263 -5.51 21.47 1.65
N LYS A 264 -4.59 21.23 2.58
CA LYS A 264 -3.57 22.19 3.04
C LYS A 264 -2.19 21.54 2.92
N PRO A 265 -1.16 22.28 2.53
CA PRO A 265 0.21 21.77 2.57
C PRO A 265 0.62 21.37 3.99
N PHE A 266 1.30 20.23 4.13
CA PHE A 266 1.85 19.75 5.39
C PHE A 266 3.37 19.88 5.40
N GLY A 267 3.91 20.39 6.48
CA GLY A 267 5.33 20.59 6.67
C GLY A 267 5.77 22.03 6.36
N ASN A 268 7.03 22.26 6.56
CA ASN A 268 7.69 23.54 6.38
C ASN A 268 8.75 23.43 5.27
N ASN A 269 9.42 24.55 5.02
CA ASN A 269 10.46 24.65 3.99
C ASN A 269 11.81 24.06 4.45
N ASP A 270 11.92 23.47 5.63
CA ASP A 270 13.17 23.03 6.24
C ASP A 270 13.53 21.57 5.94
N ARG A 271 12.73 20.88 5.13
CA ARG A 271 12.96 19.51 4.67
C ARG A 271 12.86 19.42 3.15
N HIS A 272 13.46 18.39 2.59
CA HIS A 272 13.25 18.05 1.18
C HIS A 272 11.78 17.70 0.95
N VAL A 273 11.24 18.06 -0.17
CA VAL A 273 9.95 17.59 -0.69
C VAL A 273 10.08 16.12 -1.13
N ASP A 274 8.98 15.48 -1.56
CA ASP A 274 9.05 14.13 -2.13
C ASP A 274 8.90 13.03 -1.08
N ASP A 275 7.75 13.06 -0.39
CA ASP A 275 7.45 12.09 0.66
C ASP A 275 6.78 10.85 0.09
N HIS A 276 7.24 9.67 0.50
CA HIS A 276 6.69 8.37 0.11
C HIS A 276 6.08 7.58 1.28
N ALA A 277 6.30 8.00 2.50
CA ALA A 277 5.76 7.37 3.68
C ALA A 277 5.58 8.36 4.82
N LEU A 278 4.60 8.09 5.67
CA LEU A 278 4.32 8.85 6.89
C LEU A 278 4.00 7.87 8.02
N TRP A 279 4.60 8.07 9.16
CA TRP A 279 4.19 7.43 10.39
C TRP A 279 3.71 8.50 11.37
N ILE A 280 2.55 8.27 11.97
CA ILE A 280 1.93 9.19 12.92
C ILE A 280 1.91 8.50 14.27
N ASP A 281 2.46 9.16 15.30
CA ASP A 281 2.43 8.63 16.65
C ASP A 281 0.98 8.60 17.17
N PRO A 282 0.42 7.41 17.48
CA PRO A 282 -0.97 7.32 17.96
C PRO A 282 -1.17 7.93 19.34
N THR A 283 -0.10 8.24 20.06
CA THR A 283 -0.14 8.81 21.41
C THR A 283 0.03 10.33 21.40
N ASP A 284 0.73 10.87 20.41
CA ASP A 284 1.09 12.30 20.30
C ASP A 284 0.91 12.78 18.86
N THR A 285 -0.32 13.26 18.52
CA THR A 285 -0.71 13.73 17.18
C THR A 285 -1.07 15.21 17.19
#